data_cc57bd708baffa5b0e78bd6b7c13a79c
#
_entry.id   cc57bd708baffa5b0e78bd6b7c13a79c
#
_cell.length_a   1.000
_cell.length_b   1.000
_cell.length_c   1.000
_cell.angle_alpha   90.00
_cell.angle_beta   90.00
_cell.angle_gamma   90.00
#
_symmetry.space_group_name_H-M   'P 1'
#
loop_
_entity.id
_entity.type
_entity.pdbx_description
1 polymer ?
#
loop_
_entity_poly.entity_id
_entity_poly.type
_entity_poly.pdbx_seq_one_letter_code
_entity_poly.pdbx_strand_id
1 'polypeptide(L)'
;MLVMPQDIQAPKGRLILPQVQTIRELLDKKCRVVCCTTDQIEGTLSSLAAPPKLIITDSQVFSTVYAQKPAASLLTSFSVLFARYKGDIDYFVESAAAIGQLREDSRVLIAEACTHAPVGEDIGRVKIPAMLRKRIGPALRVDVVAGTDFPSDLTPYDLVIHCGACMFCLLYTSDAADDLIGV
;
A
#
# COMPACT_ATOMS: atom_id res chain seq x y z
N MET A 1 7.10 -13.93 7.41
CA MET A 1 5.83 -14.59 7.03
C MET A 1 5.02 -13.63 6.17
N LEU A 2 4.40 -14.11 5.10
CA LEU A 2 3.49 -13.33 4.27
C LEU A 2 2.07 -13.85 4.48
N VAL A 3 1.15 -12.94 4.80
CA VAL A 3 -0.28 -13.25 4.92
C VAL A 3 -0.97 -12.62 3.72
N MET A 4 -1.42 -13.47 2.80
CA MET A 4 -1.95 -13.06 1.51
C MET A 4 -3.41 -13.53 1.39
N PRO A 5 -4.39 -12.65 1.57
CA PRO A 5 -5.78 -13.02 1.35
C PRO A 5 -5.99 -13.42 -0.11
N GLN A 6 -7.00 -14.23 -0.36
CA GLN A 6 -7.48 -14.42 -1.72
C GLN A 6 -8.14 -13.15 -2.20
N ASP A 7 -7.56 -12.53 -3.22
CA ASP A 7 -8.14 -11.35 -3.84
C ASP A 7 -9.07 -11.77 -4.99
N ILE A 8 -10.29 -11.24 -4.96
CA ILE A 8 -11.28 -11.47 -6.04
C ILE A 8 -10.75 -10.94 -7.38
N GLN A 9 -9.84 -9.96 -7.35
CA GLN A 9 -9.24 -9.36 -8.54
C GLN A 9 -8.02 -10.14 -9.06
N ALA A 10 -7.43 -11.01 -8.24
CA ALA A 10 -6.32 -11.84 -8.71
C ALA A 10 -6.85 -12.93 -9.65
N PRO A 11 -6.27 -13.12 -10.83
CA PRO A 11 -6.62 -14.25 -11.67
C PRO A 11 -6.46 -15.55 -10.88
N LYS A 12 -7.45 -16.44 -10.96
CA LYS A 12 -7.43 -17.72 -10.25
C LYS A 12 -6.09 -18.45 -10.46
N GLY A 13 -5.46 -18.85 -9.37
CA GLY A 13 -4.18 -19.54 -9.39
C GLY A 13 -2.95 -18.64 -9.56
N ARG A 14 -3.09 -17.33 -9.44
CA ARG A 14 -1.98 -16.37 -9.52
C ARG A 14 -1.90 -15.48 -8.29
N LEU A 15 -0.69 -15.06 -7.96
CA LEU A 15 -0.43 -13.99 -7.02
C LEU A 15 -0.43 -12.64 -7.75
N ILE A 16 -0.79 -11.57 -7.05
CA ILE A 16 -0.69 -10.22 -7.58
C ILE A 16 0.78 -9.75 -7.59
N LEU A 17 1.09 -8.78 -8.42
CA LEU A 17 2.46 -8.28 -8.64
C LEU A 17 3.22 -7.95 -7.34
N PRO A 18 2.64 -7.20 -6.37
CA PRO A 18 3.33 -6.91 -5.12
C PRO A 18 3.73 -8.16 -4.33
N GLN A 19 2.89 -9.17 -4.31
CA GLN A 19 3.15 -10.44 -3.60
C GLN A 19 4.32 -11.18 -4.26
N VAL A 20 4.28 -11.33 -5.58
CA VAL A 20 5.34 -12.03 -6.34
C VAL A 20 6.70 -11.34 -6.17
N GLN A 21 6.75 -10.02 -6.35
CA GLN A 21 7.99 -9.26 -6.25
C GLN A 21 8.56 -9.30 -4.83
N THR A 22 7.72 -9.18 -3.81
CA THR A 22 8.17 -9.28 -2.41
C THR A 22 8.75 -10.66 -2.08
N ILE A 23 8.09 -11.75 -2.54
CA ILE A 23 8.62 -13.11 -2.37
C ILE A 23 9.98 -13.22 -3.05
N ARG A 24 10.11 -12.76 -4.30
CA ARG A 24 11.36 -12.83 -5.05
C ARG A 24 12.48 -12.07 -4.34
N GLU A 25 12.23 -10.83 -3.92
CA GLU A 25 13.20 -10.01 -3.21
C GLU A 25 13.67 -10.67 -1.90
N LEU A 26 12.74 -11.22 -1.11
CA LEU A 26 13.09 -11.90 0.12
C LEU A 26 13.94 -13.15 -0.12
N LEU A 27 13.66 -13.92 -1.15
CA LEU A 27 14.48 -15.08 -1.53
C LEU A 27 15.87 -14.68 -2.02
N ASP A 28 15.99 -13.60 -2.78
CA ASP A 28 17.28 -13.05 -3.20
C ASP A 28 18.13 -12.61 -2.01
N LYS A 29 17.50 -12.07 -0.97
CA LYS A 29 18.13 -11.74 0.32
C LYS A 29 18.34 -12.96 1.23
N LYS A 30 18.16 -14.18 0.73
CA LYS A 30 18.33 -15.44 1.47
C LYS A 30 17.40 -15.56 2.70
N CYS A 31 16.26 -14.88 2.69
CA CYS A 31 15.27 -15.02 3.74
C CYS A 31 14.47 -16.32 3.56
N ARG A 32 14.08 -16.93 4.68
CA ARG A 32 13.06 -18.00 4.67
C ARG A 32 11.70 -17.34 4.60
N VAL A 33 10.87 -17.76 3.65
CA VAL A 33 9.54 -17.20 3.43
C VAL A 33 8.48 -18.27 3.69
N VAL A 34 7.56 -17.97 4.59
CA VAL A 34 6.37 -18.78 4.83
C VAL A 34 5.17 -17.97 4.42
N CYS A 35 4.29 -18.54 3.61
CA CYS A 35 3.09 -17.89 3.09
C CYS A 35 1.85 -18.60 3.61
N CYS A 36 0.82 -17.83 3.95
CA CYS A 36 -0.48 -18.37 4.34
C CYS A 36 -1.61 -17.40 3.94
N THR A 37 -2.83 -17.88 3.98
CA THR A 37 -4.05 -17.07 3.91
C THR A 37 -4.46 -16.59 5.30
N THR A 38 -5.42 -15.67 5.38
CA THR A 38 -5.84 -15.05 6.64
C THR A 38 -6.48 -16.05 7.64
N ASP A 39 -7.12 -17.06 7.14
CA ASP A 39 -7.74 -18.16 7.93
C ASP A 39 -6.72 -19.15 8.51
N GLN A 40 -5.48 -19.11 8.03
CA GLN A 40 -4.42 -20.03 8.42
C GLN A 40 -3.33 -19.40 9.30
N ILE A 41 -3.51 -18.16 9.75
CA ILE A 41 -2.49 -17.44 10.54
C ILE A 41 -2.10 -18.21 11.79
N GLU A 42 -3.07 -18.63 12.60
CA GLU A 42 -2.83 -19.33 13.87
C GLU A 42 -2.12 -20.67 13.65
N GLY A 43 -2.62 -21.48 12.71
CA GLY A 43 -2.01 -22.78 12.37
C GLY A 43 -0.59 -22.63 11.83
N THR A 44 -0.35 -21.61 11.02
CA THR A 44 0.99 -21.31 10.50
C THR A 44 1.93 -20.89 11.62
N LEU A 45 1.51 -19.97 12.49
CA LEU A 45 2.33 -19.53 13.62
C LEU A 45 2.67 -20.68 14.56
N SER A 46 1.72 -21.57 14.82
CA SER A 46 1.91 -22.75 15.68
C SER A 46 2.88 -23.78 15.08
N SER A 47 3.04 -23.81 13.77
CA SER A 47 3.97 -24.72 13.08
C SER A 47 5.42 -24.21 13.07
N LEU A 48 5.67 -22.97 13.46
CA LEU A 48 6.99 -22.39 13.47
C LEU A 48 7.69 -22.61 14.82
N ALA A 49 8.98 -22.93 14.79
CA ALA A 49 9.80 -23.07 15.99
C ALA A 49 9.98 -21.76 16.78
N ALA A 50 9.79 -20.62 16.13
CA ALA A 50 9.85 -19.28 16.74
C ALA A 50 8.98 -18.31 15.95
N PRO A 51 8.49 -17.22 16.60
CA PRO A 51 7.73 -16.20 15.91
C PRO A 51 8.51 -15.59 14.73
N PRO A 52 7.84 -15.31 13.59
CA PRO A 52 8.50 -14.65 12.46
C PRO A 52 8.95 -13.25 12.85
N LYS A 53 10.14 -12.84 12.43
CA LYS A 53 10.63 -11.48 12.70
C LYS A 53 9.74 -10.41 12.09
N LEU A 54 9.27 -10.67 10.87
CA LEU A 54 8.45 -9.74 10.10
C LEU A 54 7.27 -10.48 9.49
N ILE A 55 6.10 -9.87 9.60
CA ILE A 55 4.89 -10.27 8.91
C ILE A 55 4.57 -9.18 7.87
N ILE A 56 4.25 -9.59 6.65
CA ILE A 56 3.87 -8.69 5.56
C ILE A 56 2.49 -9.13 5.09
N THR A 57 1.58 -8.16 4.90
CA THR A 57 0.19 -8.46 4.50
C THR A 57 -0.38 -7.39 3.59
N ASP A 58 -1.57 -7.64 3.05
CA ASP A 58 -2.32 -6.63 2.32
C ASP A 58 -2.97 -5.62 3.27
N SER A 59 -3.06 -4.37 2.85
CA SER A 59 -3.67 -3.29 3.65
C SER A 59 -5.13 -3.58 4.03
N GLN A 60 -5.85 -4.34 3.20
CA GLN A 60 -7.26 -4.70 3.43
C GLN A 60 -7.46 -5.55 4.68
N VAL A 61 -6.50 -6.41 5.02
CA VAL A 61 -6.57 -7.33 6.17
C VAL A 61 -5.57 -6.98 7.27
N PHE A 62 -4.99 -5.79 7.23
CA PHE A 62 -3.97 -5.35 8.17
C PHE A 62 -4.44 -5.42 9.62
N SER A 63 -5.65 -4.97 9.92
CA SER A 63 -6.23 -5.02 11.27
C SER A 63 -6.41 -6.45 11.78
N THR A 64 -6.83 -7.38 10.93
CA THR A 64 -6.99 -8.79 11.25
C THR A 64 -5.65 -9.44 11.60
N VAL A 65 -4.63 -9.16 10.79
CA VAL A 65 -3.27 -9.68 11.03
C VAL A 65 -2.65 -9.04 12.27
N TYR A 66 -2.88 -7.74 12.49
CA TYR A 66 -2.39 -7.03 13.67
C TYR A 66 -2.93 -7.63 14.97
N ALA A 67 -4.21 -8.01 15.00
CA ALA A 67 -4.84 -8.62 16.16
C ALA A 67 -4.29 -10.04 16.49
N GLN A 68 -3.79 -10.75 15.49
CA GLN A 68 -3.32 -12.13 15.63
C GLN A 68 -1.80 -12.28 15.67
N LYS A 69 -1.06 -11.22 15.34
CA LYS A 69 0.41 -11.31 15.29
C LYS A 69 1.02 -11.49 16.68
N PRO A 70 2.10 -12.27 16.82
CA PRO A 70 2.90 -12.29 18.05
C PRO A 70 3.44 -10.89 18.38
N ALA A 71 3.51 -10.55 19.67
CA ALA A 71 4.05 -9.27 20.13
C ALA A 71 5.49 -9.00 19.63
N ALA A 72 6.31 -10.05 19.56
CA ALA A 72 7.68 -9.97 19.08
C ALA A 72 7.82 -9.80 17.56
N SER A 73 6.75 -9.97 16.79
CA SER A 73 6.78 -9.84 15.33
C SER A 73 6.50 -8.40 14.89
N LEU A 74 7.32 -7.88 14.00
CA LEU A 74 7.02 -6.63 13.27
C LEU A 74 5.94 -6.89 12.22
N LEU A 75 5.18 -5.86 11.87
CA LEU A 75 4.14 -5.92 10.85
C LEU A 75 4.28 -4.76 9.87
N THR A 76 4.17 -5.04 8.59
CA THR A 76 4.08 -4.05 7.51
C THR A 76 3.11 -4.53 6.43
N SER A 77 2.85 -3.70 5.42
CA SER A 77 2.03 -4.07 4.28
C SER A 77 2.82 -4.03 2.98
N PHE A 78 2.32 -4.77 1.97
CA PHE A 78 2.88 -4.69 0.62
C PHE A 78 2.87 -3.26 0.08
N SER A 79 1.83 -2.48 0.37
CA SER A 79 1.72 -1.07 -0.05
C SER A 79 2.85 -0.22 0.52
N VAL A 80 3.19 -0.39 1.80
CA VAL A 80 4.29 0.35 2.45
C VAL A 80 5.65 -0.04 1.85
N LEU A 81 5.87 -1.34 1.58
CA LEU A 81 7.09 -1.80 0.92
C LEU A 81 7.22 -1.20 -0.48
N PHE A 82 6.13 -1.16 -1.23
CA PHE A 82 6.12 -0.56 -2.57
C PHE A 82 6.26 0.96 -2.54
N ALA A 83 5.71 1.64 -1.55
CA ALA A 83 5.94 3.06 -1.34
C ALA A 83 7.44 3.34 -1.11
N ARG A 84 8.11 2.52 -0.30
CA ARG A 84 9.57 2.60 -0.12
C ARG A 84 10.35 2.30 -1.39
N TYR A 85 9.92 1.32 -2.16
CA TYR A 85 10.62 0.90 -3.38
C TYR A 85 10.53 1.95 -4.49
N LYS A 86 9.41 2.69 -4.56
CA LYS A 86 9.11 3.66 -5.62
C LYS A 86 9.31 5.12 -5.22
N GLY A 87 9.57 5.40 -3.95
CA GLY A 87 9.69 6.76 -3.46
C GLY A 87 10.49 6.84 -2.16
N ASP A 88 10.51 8.03 -1.58
CA ASP A 88 11.20 8.31 -0.32
C ASP A 88 10.27 8.01 0.87
N ILE A 89 10.48 6.87 1.51
CA ILE A 89 9.66 6.44 2.64
C ILE A 89 9.84 7.34 3.87
N ASP A 90 11.03 7.90 4.07
CA ASP A 90 11.30 8.76 5.23
C ASP A 90 10.52 10.07 5.07
N TYR A 91 10.52 10.65 3.88
CA TYR A 91 9.67 11.80 3.52
C TYR A 91 8.18 11.48 3.70
N PHE A 92 7.70 10.30 3.28
CA PHE A 92 6.30 9.93 3.45
C PHE A 92 5.91 9.77 4.92
N VAL A 93 6.79 9.21 5.74
CA VAL A 93 6.56 9.05 7.18
C VAL A 93 6.49 10.41 7.87
N GLU A 94 7.42 11.31 7.57
CA GLU A 94 7.43 12.68 8.11
C GLU A 94 6.17 13.44 7.67
N SER A 95 5.84 13.37 6.37
CA SER A 95 4.67 14.05 5.79
C SER A 95 3.34 13.53 6.35
N ALA A 96 3.28 12.28 6.82
CA ALA A 96 2.06 11.73 7.43
C ALA A 96 1.63 12.50 8.69
N ALA A 97 2.54 13.21 9.37
CA ALA A 97 2.21 14.08 10.48
C ALA A 97 1.28 15.24 10.09
N ALA A 98 1.32 15.69 8.83
CA ALA A 98 0.45 16.74 8.30
C ALA A 98 -1.05 16.39 8.39
N ILE A 99 -1.40 15.10 8.39
CA ILE A 99 -2.79 14.66 8.59
C ILE A 99 -3.35 15.16 9.93
N GLY A 100 -2.49 15.28 10.96
CA GLY A 100 -2.89 15.80 12.27
C GLY A 100 -3.10 17.32 12.30
N GLN A 101 -2.67 18.04 11.28
CA GLN A 101 -2.78 19.51 11.18
C GLN A 101 -3.95 19.94 10.31
N LEU A 102 -4.59 19.02 9.59
CA LEU A 102 -5.75 19.30 8.74
C LEU A 102 -6.94 19.80 9.58
N ARG A 103 -7.68 20.74 8.98
CA ARG A 103 -8.90 21.36 9.53
C ARG A 103 -10.05 21.13 8.57
N GLU A 104 -11.26 21.48 8.96
CA GLU A 104 -12.44 21.33 8.11
C GLU A 104 -12.42 22.19 6.84
N ASP A 105 -11.69 23.31 6.85
CA ASP A 105 -11.49 24.19 5.71
C ASP A 105 -10.30 23.77 4.82
N SER A 106 -9.54 22.77 5.23
CA SER A 106 -8.42 22.23 4.47
C SER A 106 -8.88 21.54 3.18
N ARG A 107 -7.95 21.48 2.23
CA ARG A 107 -8.14 20.83 0.94
C ARG A 107 -7.11 19.74 0.72
N VAL A 108 -7.56 18.53 0.45
CA VAL A 108 -6.73 17.34 0.23
C VAL A 108 -6.85 16.89 -1.21
N LEU A 109 -5.72 16.59 -1.84
CA LEU A 109 -5.67 15.93 -3.14
C LEU A 109 -5.34 14.46 -2.97
N ILE A 110 -6.12 13.56 -3.56
CA ILE A 110 -5.76 12.15 -3.70
C ILE A 110 -5.33 11.91 -5.15
N ALA A 111 -4.08 11.54 -5.33
CA ALA A 111 -3.49 11.25 -6.63
C ALA A 111 -3.42 9.74 -6.85
N GLU A 112 -4.23 9.22 -7.77
CA GLU A 112 -4.26 7.81 -8.14
C GLU A 112 -3.37 7.56 -9.35
N ALA A 113 -2.50 6.55 -9.24
CA ALA A 113 -1.72 6.07 -10.38
C ALA A 113 -2.36 4.85 -11.06
N CYS A 114 -3.27 4.14 -10.36
CA CYS A 114 -3.90 2.94 -10.87
C CYS A 114 -5.07 3.27 -11.81
N THR A 115 -5.12 2.59 -12.96
CA THR A 115 -6.25 2.67 -13.90
C THR A 115 -7.25 1.53 -13.73
N HIS A 116 -7.04 0.62 -12.78
CA HIS A 116 -7.95 -0.49 -12.54
C HIS A 116 -9.17 -0.03 -11.75
N ALA A 117 -10.35 -0.48 -12.16
CA ALA A 117 -11.59 -0.28 -11.40
C ALA A 117 -11.68 -1.39 -10.34
N PRO A 118 -11.61 -1.07 -9.03
CA PRO A 118 -11.77 -2.07 -7.99
C PRO A 118 -13.20 -2.63 -8.02
N VAL A 119 -13.31 -3.96 -7.86
CA VAL A 119 -14.62 -4.64 -7.78
C VAL A 119 -15.34 -4.38 -6.46
N GLY A 120 -14.61 -3.87 -5.46
CA GLY A 120 -15.14 -3.47 -4.15
C GLY A 120 -15.06 -1.97 -3.93
N GLU A 121 -15.28 -1.54 -2.68
CA GLU A 121 -15.12 -0.14 -2.29
C GLU A 121 -13.69 0.35 -2.56
N ASP A 122 -13.60 1.36 -3.41
CA ASP A 122 -12.34 2.00 -3.77
C ASP A 122 -11.68 2.64 -2.56
N ILE A 123 -10.43 2.26 -2.31
CA ILE A 123 -9.67 2.78 -1.16
C ILE A 123 -9.42 4.28 -1.33
N GLY A 124 -8.98 4.71 -2.53
CA GLY A 124 -8.65 6.11 -2.82
C GLY A 124 -9.89 6.99 -2.89
N ARG A 125 -10.92 6.55 -3.59
CA ARG A 125 -12.11 7.37 -3.86
C ARG A 125 -13.17 7.33 -2.77
N VAL A 126 -13.24 6.25 -2.00
CA VAL A 126 -14.29 6.04 -1.01
C VAL A 126 -13.73 5.96 0.41
N LYS A 127 -12.83 5.03 0.68
CA LYS A 127 -12.40 4.75 2.07
C LYS A 127 -11.55 5.87 2.67
N ILE A 128 -10.55 6.36 1.96
CA ILE A 128 -9.67 7.43 2.46
C ILE A 128 -10.45 8.72 2.69
N PRO A 129 -11.27 9.24 1.74
CA PRO A 129 -12.11 10.41 1.98
C PRO A 129 -13.05 10.25 3.17
N ALA A 130 -13.68 9.08 3.31
CA ALA A 130 -14.59 8.81 4.43
C ALA A 130 -13.84 8.82 5.79
N MET A 131 -12.65 8.21 5.86
CA MET A 131 -11.82 8.20 7.05
C MET A 131 -11.33 9.60 7.42
N LEU A 132 -10.90 10.40 6.44
CA LEU A 132 -10.47 11.78 6.66
C LEU A 132 -11.62 12.65 7.18
N ARG A 133 -12.80 12.59 6.53
CA ARG A 133 -13.98 13.34 6.97
C ARG A 133 -14.47 12.92 8.35
N LYS A 134 -14.39 11.63 8.67
CA LYS A 134 -14.73 11.12 10.00
C LYS A 134 -13.81 11.68 11.10
N ARG A 135 -12.53 11.88 10.77
CA ARG A 135 -11.52 12.34 11.74
C ARG A 135 -11.49 13.86 11.89
N ILE A 136 -11.67 14.59 10.79
CA ILE A 136 -11.41 16.02 10.71
C ILE A 136 -12.73 16.81 10.72
N GLY A 137 -13.71 16.38 9.93
CA GLY A 137 -15.01 17.00 9.80
C GLY A 137 -15.60 16.83 8.41
N PRO A 138 -16.95 16.89 8.28
CA PRO A 138 -17.64 16.63 7.02
C PRO A 138 -17.39 17.69 5.94
N ALA A 139 -16.97 18.90 6.33
CA ALA A 139 -16.69 20.00 5.40
C ALA A 139 -15.35 19.88 4.68
N LEU A 140 -14.47 18.92 5.08
CA LEU A 140 -13.18 18.68 4.44
C LEU A 140 -13.33 18.42 2.94
N ARG A 141 -12.64 19.23 2.15
CA ARG A 141 -12.62 19.10 0.68
C ARG A 141 -11.59 18.07 0.28
N VAL A 142 -12.03 17.06 -0.47
CA VAL A 142 -11.16 16.00 -0.99
C VAL A 142 -11.40 15.90 -2.49
N ASP A 143 -10.38 16.23 -3.26
CA ASP A 143 -10.34 16.06 -4.71
C ASP A 143 -9.60 14.78 -5.04
N VAL A 144 -10.03 14.09 -6.09
CA VAL A 144 -9.39 12.87 -6.57
C VAL A 144 -9.04 13.04 -8.04
N VAL A 145 -7.78 12.78 -8.38
CA VAL A 145 -7.27 12.82 -9.75
C VAL A 145 -6.58 11.52 -10.10
N ALA A 146 -6.55 11.17 -11.38
CA ALA A 146 -5.93 9.94 -11.86
C ALA A 146 -5.04 10.20 -13.07
N GLY A 147 -3.88 9.54 -13.11
CA GLY A 147 -2.98 9.57 -14.25
C GLY A 147 -2.55 10.99 -14.64
N THR A 148 -2.81 11.37 -15.88
CA THR A 148 -2.40 12.66 -16.47
C THR A 148 -3.18 13.89 -15.95
N ASP A 149 -4.26 13.67 -15.19
CA ASP A 149 -5.07 14.75 -14.61
C ASP A 149 -4.43 15.37 -13.36
N PHE A 150 -3.21 14.96 -13.04
CA PHE A 150 -2.46 15.53 -11.91
C PHE A 150 -2.19 17.02 -12.16
N PRO A 151 -2.62 17.92 -11.23
CA PRO A 151 -2.49 19.35 -11.44
C PRO A 151 -1.03 19.80 -11.35
N SER A 152 -0.65 20.75 -12.21
CA SER A 152 0.67 21.37 -12.17
C SER A 152 0.85 22.32 -10.99
N ASP A 153 -0.25 22.88 -10.47
CA ASP A 153 -0.26 23.77 -9.31
C ASP A 153 -0.87 23.03 -8.10
N LEU A 154 -0.05 22.81 -7.08
CA LEU A 154 -0.43 22.15 -5.83
C LEU A 154 -0.64 23.14 -4.68
N THR A 155 -0.42 24.43 -4.90
CA THR A 155 -0.55 25.47 -3.84
C THR A 155 -1.93 25.53 -3.18
N PRO A 156 -3.04 25.16 -3.85
CA PRO A 156 -4.36 25.12 -3.21
C PRO A 156 -4.57 23.97 -2.23
N TYR A 157 -3.64 23.02 -2.11
CA TYR A 157 -3.80 21.82 -1.32
C TYR A 157 -2.91 21.84 -0.09
N ASP A 158 -3.48 21.50 1.07
CA ASP A 158 -2.76 21.35 2.34
C ASP A 158 -2.07 19.98 2.46
N LEU A 159 -2.59 18.98 1.75
CA LEU A 159 -2.04 17.62 1.72
C LEU A 159 -2.28 16.96 0.37
N VAL A 160 -1.26 16.27 -0.12
CA VAL A 160 -1.37 15.36 -1.28
C VAL A 160 -1.18 13.93 -0.78
N ILE A 161 -2.15 13.07 -1.04
CA ILE A 161 -2.08 11.63 -0.75
C ILE A 161 -1.87 10.91 -2.08
N HIS A 162 -0.71 10.34 -2.26
CA HIS A 162 -0.39 9.55 -3.44
C HIS A 162 -0.73 8.07 -3.21
N CYS A 163 -1.44 7.43 -4.13
CA CYS A 163 -1.60 5.99 -4.08
C CYS A 163 -0.24 5.32 -4.35
N GLY A 164 0.06 4.21 -3.66
CA GLY A 164 1.38 3.56 -3.75
C GLY A 164 1.73 3.00 -5.13
N ALA A 165 0.89 3.17 -6.16
CA ALA A 165 1.08 2.65 -7.51
C ALA A 165 1.52 1.17 -7.53
N CYS A 166 1.01 0.38 -6.59
CA CYS A 166 1.49 -0.97 -6.32
C CYS A 166 1.30 -1.95 -7.50
N MET A 167 0.36 -1.67 -8.38
CA MET A 167 0.08 -2.48 -9.58
C MET A 167 0.86 -2.02 -10.81
N PHE A 168 1.61 -0.92 -10.73
CA PHE A 168 2.45 -0.44 -11.83
C PHE A 168 3.87 -0.98 -11.71
N CYS A 169 4.42 -1.47 -12.82
CA CYS A 169 5.82 -1.82 -12.91
C CYS A 169 6.69 -0.55 -12.85
N LEU A 170 7.87 -0.64 -12.23
CA LEU A 170 8.80 0.47 -12.12
C LEU A 170 9.23 1.02 -13.51
N LEU A 171 9.29 0.14 -14.52
CA LEU A 171 9.55 0.51 -15.91
C LEU A 171 8.60 1.58 -16.48
N TYR A 172 7.37 1.66 -15.96
CA TYR A 172 6.40 2.67 -16.38
C TYR A 172 6.43 3.95 -15.53
N THR A 173 7.22 3.98 -14.48
CA THR A 173 7.27 5.10 -13.53
C THR A 173 8.65 5.77 -13.43
N SER A 174 9.66 5.23 -14.13
CA SER A 174 11.01 5.78 -14.20
C SER A 174 11.46 5.94 -15.64
N ASP A 175 12.35 6.90 -15.89
CA ASP A 175 13.02 7.09 -17.19
C ASP A 175 13.92 5.90 -17.62
N ALA A 176 13.94 4.83 -16.82
CA ALA A 176 14.65 3.60 -17.12
C ALA A 176 14.13 2.89 -18.40
N ALA A 177 12.99 3.31 -18.95
CA ALA A 177 12.56 2.89 -20.28
C ALA A 177 13.52 3.41 -21.38
N ASP A 178 14.18 4.54 -21.17
CA ASP A 178 15.12 5.11 -22.14
C ASP A 178 16.47 4.38 -22.13
N ASP A 179 16.87 3.76 -21.02
CA ASP A 179 18.12 3.00 -20.90
C ASP A 179 18.06 1.64 -21.62
N LEU A 180 16.87 1.14 -21.95
CA LEU A 180 16.68 -0.13 -22.67
C LEU A 180 16.66 0.04 -24.19
N ILE A 181 16.61 1.26 -24.70
CA ILE A 181 16.63 1.56 -26.16
C ILE A 181 18.05 1.86 -26.64
N GLY A 182 19.01 1.88 -25.76
CA GLY A 182 20.42 2.20 -26.03
C GLY A 182 21.33 0.99 -26.28
N VAL A 183 20.79 -0.14 -26.77
CA VAL A 183 21.59 -1.30 -27.22
C VAL A 183 21.35 -1.56 -28.70
#